data_fabbbc9a3193b510cfeea9b2bd3973fb
#
_entry.id   fabbbc9a3193b510cfeea9b2bd3973fb
#
_cell.length_a   1.000
_cell.length_b   1.000
_cell.length_c   1.000
_cell.angle_alpha   90.00
_cell.angle_beta   90.00
_cell.angle_gamma   90.00
#
_symmetry.space_group_name_H-M   'P 1'
#
loop_
_entity.id
_entity.type
_entity.pdbx_description
1 polymer ?
#
loop_
_entity_poly.entity_id
_entity_poly.type
_entity_poly.pdbx_seq_one_letter_code
_entity_poly.pdbx_strand_id
1 'polypeptide(L)'
;IVLVIVALGGVAYLVISARKGRAEVGSELELAANRKPYLDDDELETTKLDRSLLAAVGLLLLIAVALPLYWLAEPGRQAGAVKAFDEKFVEAGSVIYTETAQCVNCHAAEGVGGVASFVVTNENGDFVDQVQWNAPALNTVLWRFSVEEVRYVLDYGRPGTPMAAWGLPGGGPLTEQQIDQIIDYLWS
;
A
#
# COMPACT_ATOMS: atom_id res chain seq x y z
N ILE A 1 10.76 9.17 13.57
CA ILE A 1 11.66 10.09 14.31
C ILE A 1 10.83 11.01 15.21
N VAL A 2 9.83 11.76 14.71
CA VAL A 2 9.01 12.70 15.50
C VAL A 2 8.32 12.01 16.69
N LEU A 3 7.70 10.84 16.48
CA LEU A 3 7.05 10.09 17.57
C LEU A 3 8.03 9.68 18.69
N VAL A 4 9.26 9.34 18.32
CA VAL A 4 10.31 8.99 19.30
C VAL A 4 10.71 10.20 20.12
N ILE A 5 10.86 11.38 19.52
CA ILE A 5 11.19 12.62 20.22
C ILE A 5 10.06 13.01 21.19
N VAL A 6 8.80 12.91 20.75
CA VAL A 6 7.63 13.20 21.59
C VAL A 6 7.54 12.21 22.77
N ALA A 7 7.77 10.92 22.52
CA ALA A 7 7.76 9.91 23.58
C ALA A 7 8.88 10.14 24.60
N LEU A 8 10.12 10.39 24.14
CA LEU A 8 11.25 10.69 25.03
C LEU A 8 11.04 11.98 25.83
N GLY A 9 10.50 13.03 25.18
CA GLY A 9 10.13 14.29 25.85
C GLY A 9 9.06 14.07 26.91
N GLY A 10 8.04 13.27 26.62
CA GLY A 10 6.99 12.90 27.57
C GLY A 10 7.52 12.12 28.77
N VAL A 11 8.37 11.13 28.54
CA VAL A 11 9.01 10.36 29.63
C VAL A 11 9.91 11.26 30.47
N ALA A 12 10.75 12.11 29.87
CA ALA A 12 11.58 13.06 30.57
C ALA A 12 10.76 14.02 31.44
N TYR A 13 9.67 14.56 30.89
CA TYR A 13 8.73 15.40 31.64
C TYR A 13 8.12 14.66 32.83
N LEU A 14 7.66 13.43 32.67
CA LEU A 14 7.08 12.63 33.76
C LEU A 14 8.11 12.36 34.87
N VAL A 15 9.35 12.00 34.52
CA VAL A 15 10.43 11.74 35.47
C VAL A 15 10.79 13.01 36.25
N ILE A 16 10.94 14.15 35.57
CA ILE A 16 11.25 15.44 36.21
C ILE A 16 10.10 15.87 37.13
N SER A 17 8.85 15.71 36.67
CA SER A 17 7.67 16.06 37.46
C SER A 17 7.53 15.17 38.70
N ALA A 18 7.77 13.87 38.59
CA ALA A 18 7.75 12.94 39.71
C ALA A 18 8.85 13.20 40.73
N ARG A 19 10.06 13.63 40.29
CA ARG A 19 11.16 14.00 41.18
C ARG A 19 10.88 15.29 41.93
N LYS A 20 10.26 16.29 41.29
CA LYS A 20 9.87 17.55 41.94
C LYS A 20 8.76 17.32 42.99
N GLY A 21 7.77 16.46 42.68
CA GLY A 21 6.70 16.16 43.64
C GLY A 21 7.17 15.41 44.89
N ARG A 22 8.28 14.64 44.79
CA ARG A 22 8.85 13.96 45.99
C ARG A 22 9.50 14.91 47.01
N ALA A 23 9.96 16.10 46.62
CA ALA A 23 10.54 17.05 47.50
C ALA A 23 9.52 17.75 48.42
N GLU A 24 8.24 17.56 48.16
CA GLU A 24 7.13 18.20 48.87
C GLU A 24 6.44 17.27 49.90
N VAL A 25 6.91 15.99 49.97
CA VAL A 25 6.39 15.01 50.95
C VAL A 25 6.87 15.43 52.33
N GLY A 26 5.94 15.96 53.15
CA GLY A 26 6.23 16.41 54.52
C GLY A 26 5.96 17.89 54.78
N SER A 27 5.44 18.65 53.79
CA SER A 27 4.92 20.00 54.07
C SER A 27 3.62 19.90 54.87
N GLU A 28 3.37 20.84 55.81
CA GLU A 28 2.19 20.87 56.70
C GLU A 28 0.84 20.91 55.98
N LEU A 29 0.82 21.11 54.69
CA LEU A 29 -0.35 20.93 53.82
C LEU A 29 -0.27 19.54 53.24
N GLU A 30 -1.13 18.59 53.67
CA GLU A 30 -1.36 17.29 53.06
C GLU A 30 -1.91 17.47 51.63
N LEU A 31 -1.05 17.86 50.72
CA LEU A 31 -1.32 17.86 49.32
C LEU A 31 -1.23 16.39 48.84
N ALA A 32 -2.23 15.93 48.13
CA ALA A 32 -2.16 14.63 47.47
C ALA A 32 -0.79 14.50 46.76
N ALA A 33 -0.20 13.30 46.75
CA ALA A 33 1.15 13.00 46.29
C ALA A 33 1.52 13.50 44.88
N ASN A 34 0.54 13.90 44.11
CA ASN A 34 0.65 14.41 42.73
C ASN A 34 0.30 15.92 42.58
N ARG A 35 -0.03 16.61 43.67
CA ARG A 35 -0.26 18.06 43.63
C ARG A 35 1.04 18.82 43.83
N LYS A 36 1.31 19.77 42.97
CA LYS A 36 2.38 20.78 43.17
C LYS A 36 1.92 21.81 44.16
N PRO A 37 2.84 22.41 44.94
CA PRO A 37 2.50 23.55 45.79
C PRO A 37 1.88 24.67 44.98
N TYR A 38 1.01 25.42 45.59
CA TYR A 38 0.47 26.62 44.97
C TYR A 38 1.61 27.53 44.59
N LEU A 39 1.64 27.98 43.36
CA LEU A 39 2.56 29.00 42.90
C LEU A 39 2.08 30.34 43.42
N ASP A 40 3.03 31.23 43.76
CA ASP A 40 2.73 32.61 44.07
C ASP A 40 2.08 33.27 42.84
N ASP A 41 1.17 34.23 43.08
CA ASP A 41 0.44 34.90 41.97
C ASP A 41 1.41 35.56 40.99
N ASP A 42 2.49 36.15 41.48
CA ASP A 42 3.53 36.74 40.63
C ASP A 42 4.23 35.70 39.76
N GLU A 43 4.51 34.49 40.25
CA GLU A 43 5.11 33.43 39.46
C GLU A 43 4.12 32.82 38.46
N LEU A 44 2.84 32.73 38.86
CA LEU A 44 1.78 32.21 38.01
C LEU A 44 1.46 33.18 36.88
N GLU A 45 1.26 34.44 37.16
CA GLU A 45 0.81 35.45 36.21
C GLU A 45 1.93 36.02 35.33
N THR A 46 3.20 35.89 35.73
CA THR A 46 4.33 36.35 34.94
C THR A 46 5.04 35.16 34.26
N THR A 47 5.85 34.43 35.02
CA THR A 47 6.79 33.44 34.46
C THR A 47 6.08 32.24 33.82
N LYS A 48 5.00 31.74 34.45
CA LYS A 48 4.29 30.56 33.93
C LYS A 48 3.39 30.93 32.77
N LEU A 49 2.67 32.03 32.87
CA LEU A 49 1.81 32.53 31.84
C LEU A 49 2.61 32.87 30.58
N ASP A 50 3.70 33.64 30.72
CA ASP A 50 4.55 34.02 29.58
C ASP A 50 5.18 32.81 28.90
N ARG A 51 5.66 31.82 29.64
CA ARG A 51 6.17 30.56 29.05
C ARG A 51 5.08 29.78 28.32
N SER A 52 3.88 29.72 28.87
CA SER A 52 2.76 29.03 28.26
C SER A 52 2.30 29.74 26.98
N LEU A 53 2.21 31.06 26.99
CA LEU A 53 1.87 31.86 25.82
C LEU A 53 2.95 31.78 24.77
N LEU A 54 4.23 31.82 25.13
CA LEU A 54 5.35 31.70 24.21
C LEU A 54 5.38 30.32 23.55
N ALA A 55 5.07 29.24 24.29
CA ALA A 55 4.94 27.89 23.79
C ALA A 55 3.74 27.78 22.84
N ALA A 56 2.60 28.37 23.17
CA ALA A 56 1.42 28.40 22.33
C ALA A 56 1.67 29.12 20.99
N VAL A 57 2.27 30.33 21.06
CA VAL A 57 2.65 31.11 19.88
C VAL A 57 3.66 30.34 19.02
N GLY A 58 4.68 29.70 19.64
CA GLY A 58 5.66 28.88 18.93
C GLY A 58 5.02 27.70 18.19
N LEU A 59 4.07 27.01 18.84
CA LEU A 59 3.29 25.94 18.21
C LEU A 59 2.43 26.44 17.04
N LEU A 60 1.76 27.57 17.23
CA LEU A 60 0.94 28.18 16.16
C LEU A 60 1.80 28.58 14.96
N LEU A 61 2.97 29.19 15.19
CA LEU A 61 3.91 29.50 14.11
C LEU A 61 4.42 28.27 13.40
N LEU A 62 4.76 27.22 14.15
CA LEU A 62 5.18 25.94 13.56
C LEU A 62 4.08 25.36 12.67
N ILE A 63 2.84 25.34 13.12
CA ILE A 63 1.69 24.85 12.34
C ILE A 63 1.47 25.75 11.12
N ALA A 64 1.52 27.07 11.31
CA ALA A 64 1.31 28.03 10.23
C ALA A 64 2.35 27.91 9.10
N VAL A 65 3.56 27.43 9.41
CA VAL A 65 4.61 27.17 8.40
C VAL A 65 4.52 25.74 7.88
N ALA A 66 4.38 24.76 8.76
CA ALA A 66 4.44 23.35 8.39
C ALA A 66 3.27 22.91 7.51
N LEU A 67 2.04 23.40 7.77
CA LEU A 67 0.87 23.03 6.99
C LEU A 67 0.95 23.50 5.52
N PRO A 68 1.27 24.78 5.22
CA PRO A 68 1.44 25.18 3.82
C PRO A 68 2.57 24.42 3.12
N LEU A 69 3.70 24.17 3.77
CA LEU A 69 4.80 23.39 3.20
C LEU A 69 4.37 21.93 2.90
N TYR A 70 3.63 21.31 3.80
CA TYR A 70 3.06 19.99 3.58
C TYR A 70 2.12 19.98 2.37
N TRP A 71 1.23 20.96 2.28
CA TRP A 71 0.29 21.08 1.16
C TRP A 71 0.96 21.31 -0.19
N LEU A 72 2.03 22.11 -0.22
CA LEU A 72 2.83 22.33 -1.43
C LEU A 72 3.56 21.07 -1.88
N ALA A 73 3.97 20.21 -0.94
CA ALA A 73 4.65 18.94 -1.24
C ALA A 73 3.68 17.79 -1.59
N GLU A 74 2.38 17.93 -1.25
CA GLU A 74 1.39 16.86 -1.38
C GLU A 74 1.21 16.34 -2.82
N PRO A 75 1.12 17.19 -3.87
CA PRO A 75 0.98 16.70 -5.24
C PRO A 75 2.14 15.81 -5.69
N GLY A 76 3.37 16.17 -5.32
CA GLY A 76 4.55 15.36 -5.64
C GLY A 76 4.57 14.04 -4.88
N ARG A 77 4.15 14.06 -3.62
CA ARG A 77 4.02 12.85 -2.80
C ARG A 77 2.97 11.89 -3.34
N GLN A 78 1.80 12.42 -3.77
CA GLN A 78 0.74 11.62 -4.37
C GLN A 78 1.19 11.01 -5.70
N ALA A 79 1.78 11.80 -6.59
CA ALA A 79 2.30 11.30 -7.86
C ALA A 79 3.36 10.19 -7.66
N GLY A 80 4.26 10.36 -6.70
CA GLY A 80 5.23 9.32 -6.36
C GLY A 80 4.60 8.05 -5.79
N ALA A 81 3.55 8.18 -4.98
CA ALA A 81 2.84 7.03 -4.42
C ALA A 81 2.07 6.26 -5.50
N VAL A 82 1.40 6.96 -6.43
CA VAL A 82 0.71 6.34 -7.57
C VAL A 82 1.71 5.58 -8.43
N LYS A 83 2.80 6.21 -8.82
CA LYS A 83 3.83 5.55 -9.63
C LYS A 83 4.40 4.30 -8.95
N ALA A 84 4.70 4.37 -7.65
CA ALA A 84 5.20 3.22 -6.90
C ALA A 84 4.16 2.09 -6.76
N PHE A 85 2.87 2.45 -6.75
CA PHE A 85 1.78 1.48 -6.77
C PHE A 85 1.69 0.79 -8.14
N ASP A 86 1.69 1.56 -9.24
CA ASP A 86 1.62 1.04 -10.60
C ASP A 86 2.80 0.10 -10.91
N GLU A 87 4.01 0.48 -10.52
CA GLU A 87 5.20 -0.37 -10.68
C GLU A 87 5.05 -1.73 -9.97
N LYS A 88 4.55 -1.73 -8.72
CA LYS A 88 4.28 -2.97 -7.98
C LYS A 88 3.13 -3.78 -8.57
N PHE A 89 2.14 -3.11 -9.14
CA PHE A 89 1.00 -3.76 -9.73
C PHE A 89 1.40 -4.51 -11.00
N VAL A 90 2.22 -3.89 -11.84
CA VAL A 90 2.83 -4.51 -13.03
C VAL A 90 3.76 -5.66 -12.64
N GLU A 91 4.61 -5.48 -11.61
CA GLU A 91 5.49 -6.53 -11.10
C GLU A 91 4.69 -7.76 -10.65
N ALA A 92 3.61 -7.55 -9.88
CA ALA A 92 2.73 -8.63 -9.47
C ALA A 92 2.08 -9.33 -10.67
N GLY A 93 1.68 -8.60 -11.71
CA GLY A 93 1.16 -9.14 -12.96
C GLY A 93 2.18 -10.03 -13.67
N SER A 94 3.45 -9.61 -13.71
CA SER A 94 4.52 -10.41 -14.31
C SER A 94 4.75 -11.73 -13.56
N VAL A 95 4.69 -11.72 -12.23
CA VAL A 95 4.78 -12.94 -11.41
C VAL A 95 3.60 -13.89 -11.67
N ILE A 96 2.38 -13.34 -11.78
CA ILE A 96 1.21 -14.15 -12.11
C ILE A 96 1.37 -14.76 -13.51
N TYR A 97 1.80 -13.99 -14.48
CA TYR A 97 2.02 -14.42 -15.85
C TYR A 97 3.05 -15.54 -15.96
N THR A 98 4.17 -15.42 -15.24
CA THR A 98 5.30 -16.36 -15.35
C THR A 98 5.19 -17.56 -14.43
N GLU A 99 4.73 -17.36 -13.19
CA GLU A 99 4.83 -18.37 -12.14
C GLU A 99 3.47 -18.95 -11.72
N THR A 100 2.48 -18.08 -11.44
CA THR A 100 1.21 -18.52 -10.86
C THR A 100 0.29 -19.16 -11.91
N ALA A 101 -0.01 -18.42 -12.96
CA ALA A 101 -0.88 -18.88 -14.07
C ALA A 101 -0.09 -19.51 -15.21
N GLN A 102 1.24 -19.35 -15.22
CA GLN A 102 2.14 -19.91 -16.22
C GLN A 102 1.72 -19.64 -17.68
N CYS A 103 1.19 -18.45 -17.94
CA CYS A 103 0.81 -18.01 -19.29
C CYS A 103 1.98 -18.09 -20.26
N VAL A 104 3.21 -17.92 -19.73
CA VAL A 104 4.48 -18.04 -20.44
C VAL A 104 4.65 -19.37 -21.17
N ASN A 105 4.06 -20.47 -20.70
CA ASN A 105 4.20 -21.79 -21.32
C ASN A 105 3.55 -21.87 -22.71
N CYS A 106 2.52 -21.06 -22.96
CA CYS A 106 1.86 -20.99 -24.26
C CYS A 106 2.21 -19.70 -25.01
N HIS A 107 2.23 -18.56 -24.31
CA HIS A 107 2.42 -17.24 -24.92
C HIS A 107 3.88 -16.78 -24.95
N ALA A 108 4.81 -17.59 -24.46
CA ALA A 108 6.23 -17.35 -24.32
C ALA A 108 6.58 -16.16 -23.40
N ALA A 109 7.87 -15.96 -23.17
CA ALA A 109 8.35 -14.83 -22.38
C ALA A 109 7.93 -13.51 -23.04
N GLU A 110 7.61 -12.50 -22.23
CA GLU A 110 7.19 -11.17 -22.70
C GLU A 110 5.98 -11.19 -23.65
N GLY A 111 5.22 -12.29 -23.68
CA GLY A 111 4.01 -12.40 -24.48
C GLY A 111 4.22 -12.33 -26.01
N VAL A 112 5.37 -12.73 -26.51
CA VAL A 112 5.66 -12.68 -27.96
C VAL A 112 4.86 -13.70 -28.78
N GLY A 113 4.13 -14.59 -28.10
CA GLY A 113 3.41 -15.70 -28.73
C GLY A 113 4.30 -16.92 -28.90
N GLY A 114 3.67 -18.06 -29.13
CA GLY A 114 4.39 -19.33 -29.23
C GLY A 114 3.55 -20.47 -29.77
N VAL A 115 4.10 -21.65 -29.73
CA VAL A 115 3.40 -22.89 -30.09
C VAL A 115 3.27 -23.74 -28.83
N ALA A 116 2.03 -23.98 -28.42
CA ALA A 116 1.71 -24.84 -27.29
C ALA A 116 1.25 -26.22 -27.75
N SER A 117 1.84 -27.26 -27.19
CA SER A 117 1.41 -28.62 -27.39
C SER A 117 0.22 -28.93 -26.49
N PHE A 118 -0.86 -29.45 -27.05
CA PHE A 118 -2.07 -29.79 -26.33
C PHE A 118 -2.50 -31.20 -26.62
N VAL A 119 -2.78 -31.98 -25.59
CA VAL A 119 -3.28 -33.33 -25.68
C VAL A 119 -4.80 -33.28 -25.80
N VAL A 120 -5.34 -33.82 -26.89
CA VAL A 120 -6.78 -34.00 -27.11
C VAL A 120 -7.20 -35.34 -26.53
N THR A 121 -8.22 -35.33 -25.67
CA THR A 121 -8.83 -36.52 -25.09
C THR A 121 -10.28 -36.66 -25.54
N ASN A 122 -10.77 -37.88 -25.55
CA ASN A 122 -12.21 -38.15 -25.78
C ASN A 122 -13.02 -37.86 -24.48
N GLU A 123 -14.33 -38.10 -24.54
CA GLU A 123 -15.25 -37.88 -23.38
C GLU A 123 -14.91 -38.79 -22.18
N ASN A 124 -14.20 -39.90 -22.40
CA ASN A 124 -13.76 -40.81 -21.34
C ASN A 124 -12.39 -40.46 -20.74
N GLY A 125 -11.73 -39.44 -21.28
CA GLY A 125 -10.37 -39.04 -20.88
C GLY A 125 -9.25 -39.78 -21.60
N ASP A 126 -9.54 -40.66 -22.58
CA ASP A 126 -8.53 -41.40 -23.32
C ASP A 126 -7.83 -40.46 -24.32
N PHE A 127 -6.54 -40.69 -24.53
CA PHE A 127 -5.74 -40.00 -25.53
C PHE A 127 -6.31 -40.20 -26.94
N VAL A 128 -6.54 -39.09 -27.67
CA VAL A 128 -6.96 -39.12 -29.08
C VAL A 128 -5.84 -38.64 -29.97
N ASP A 129 -5.24 -37.49 -29.66
CA ASP A 129 -4.21 -36.87 -30.49
C ASP A 129 -3.41 -35.83 -29.69
N GLN A 130 -2.27 -35.41 -30.22
CA GLN A 130 -1.49 -34.29 -29.73
C GLN A 130 -1.39 -33.23 -30.82
N VAL A 131 -2.01 -32.09 -30.58
CA VAL A 131 -2.07 -30.99 -31.54
C VAL A 131 -1.16 -29.83 -31.10
N GLN A 132 -0.69 -29.08 -32.10
CA GLN A 132 0.07 -27.86 -31.88
C GLN A 132 -0.84 -26.65 -32.06
N TRP A 133 -0.94 -25.82 -31.03
CA TRP A 133 -1.72 -24.60 -31.06
C TRP A 133 -0.82 -23.38 -31.15
N ASN A 134 -1.10 -22.47 -32.07
CA ASN A 134 -0.43 -21.20 -32.16
C ASN A 134 -1.07 -20.24 -31.15
N ALA A 135 -0.40 -20.02 -30.02
CA ALA A 135 -0.80 -19.02 -29.04
C ALA A 135 -0.44 -17.60 -29.56
N PRO A 136 -1.40 -16.68 -29.58
CA PRO A 136 -1.18 -15.35 -30.12
C PRO A 136 -0.19 -14.54 -29.29
N ALA A 137 0.46 -13.55 -29.93
CA ALA A 137 1.25 -12.56 -29.24
C ALA A 137 0.35 -11.68 -28.35
N LEU A 138 0.71 -11.54 -27.09
CA LEU A 138 0.02 -10.74 -26.08
C LEU A 138 0.64 -9.35 -25.91
N ASN A 139 1.92 -9.16 -26.19
CA ASN A 139 2.61 -7.88 -26.15
C ASN A 139 2.05 -6.79 -27.09
N THR A 140 1.17 -7.17 -28.00
CA THR A 140 0.45 -6.26 -28.90
C THR A 140 -1.06 -6.42 -28.80
N VAL A 141 -1.55 -7.18 -27.82
CA VAL A 141 -2.97 -7.53 -27.73
C VAL A 141 -3.84 -6.31 -27.52
N LEU A 142 -3.41 -5.38 -26.68
CA LEU A 142 -4.14 -4.16 -26.34
C LEU A 142 -4.12 -3.10 -27.45
N TRP A 143 -3.34 -3.28 -28.51
CA TRP A 143 -3.46 -2.49 -29.74
C TRP A 143 -4.56 -2.98 -30.68
N ARG A 144 -5.05 -4.19 -30.47
CA ARG A 144 -6.04 -4.86 -31.34
C ARG A 144 -7.38 -5.08 -30.66
N PHE A 145 -7.38 -5.19 -29.34
CA PHE A 145 -8.53 -5.48 -28.51
C PHE A 145 -8.61 -4.48 -27.36
N SER A 146 -9.80 -4.16 -26.93
CA SER A 146 -10.02 -3.35 -25.72
C SER A 146 -9.65 -4.11 -24.46
N VAL A 147 -9.46 -3.38 -23.37
CA VAL A 147 -9.19 -3.98 -22.05
C VAL A 147 -10.33 -4.92 -21.64
N GLU A 148 -11.58 -4.55 -21.94
CA GLU A 148 -12.78 -5.34 -21.62
C GLU A 148 -12.81 -6.67 -22.40
N GLU A 149 -12.40 -6.66 -23.66
CA GLU A 149 -12.32 -7.88 -24.48
C GLU A 149 -11.20 -8.80 -23.99
N VAL A 150 -10.04 -8.25 -23.64
CA VAL A 150 -8.94 -9.03 -23.07
C VAL A 150 -9.36 -9.60 -21.71
N ARG A 151 -10.00 -8.80 -20.86
CA ARG A 151 -10.56 -9.26 -19.59
C ARG A 151 -11.54 -10.40 -19.78
N TYR A 152 -12.48 -10.25 -20.71
CA TYR A 152 -13.46 -11.28 -21.00
C TYR A 152 -12.79 -12.62 -21.38
N VAL A 153 -11.73 -12.58 -22.20
CA VAL A 153 -10.97 -13.78 -22.55
C VAL A 153 -10.22 -14.38 -21.36
N LEU A 154 -9.68 -13.55 -20.48
CA LEU A 154 -9.02 -14.01 -19.26
C LEU A 154 -10.04 -14.61 -18.28
N ASP A 155 -11.20 -13.99 -18.13
CA ASP A 155 -12.25 -14.48 -17.23
C ASP A 155 -12.86 -15.81 -17.70
N TYR A 156 -13.22 -15.91 -18.98
CA TYR A 156 -14.01 -17.03 -19.49
C TYR A 156 -13.24 -18.00 -20.38
N GLY A 157 -12.01 -17.69 -20.74
CA GLY A 157 -11.24 -18.47 -21.69
C GLY A 157 -11.74 -18.32 -23.12
N ARG A 158 -11.26 -19.22 -24.01
CA ARG A 158 -11.74 -19.32 -25.40
C ARG A 158 -12.27 -20.72 -25.66
N PRO A 159 -13.60 -20.88 -25.82
CA PRO A 159 -14.20 -22.17 -26.10
C PRO A 159 -13.58 -22.87 -27.35
N GLY A 160 -13.31 -24.14 -27.25
CA GLY A 160 -12.70 -24.93 -28.32
C GLY A 160 -11.21 -24.71 -28.51
N THR A 161 -10.52 -24.04 -27.56
CA THR A 161 -9.08 -23.85 -27.57
C THR A 161 -8.47 -24.24 -26.22
N PRO A 162 -7.14 -24.42 -26.12
CA PRO A 162 -6.46 -24.64 -24.83
C PRO A 162 -6.49 -23.46 -23.86
N MET A 163 -6.96 -22.29 -24.30
CA MET A 163 -7.06 -21.12 -23.43
C MET A 163 -8.20 -21.28 -22.43
N ALA A 164 -7.86 -21.73 -21.23
CA ALA A 164 -8.81 -21.95 -20.14
C ALA A 164 -9.32 -20.63 -19.55
N ALA A 165 -10.43 -20.69 -18.82
CA ALA A 165 -10.90 -19.61 -17.97
C ALA A 165 -9.95 -19.44 -16.78
N TRP A 166 -9.50 -18.22 -16.52
CA TRP A 166 -8.63 -17.88 -15.41
C TRP A 166 -9.34 -17.08 -14.31
N GLY A 167 -10.29 -16.24 -14.68
CA GLY A 167 -11.04 -15.43 -13.72
C GLY A 167 -12.10 -16.22 -12.98
N LEU A 168 -12.40 -15.79 -11.74
CA LEU A 168 -13.47 -16.36 -10.91
C LEU A 168 -14.83 -16.45 -11.62
N PRO A 169 -15.27 -15.44 -12.43
CA PRO A 169 -16.55 -15.52 -13.13
C PRO A 169 -16.66 -16.72 -14.07
N GLY A 170 -15.56 -17.14 -14.68
CA GLY A 170 -15.49 -18.31 -15.55
C GLY A 170 -15.15 -19.62 -14.83
N GLY A 171 -15.06 -19.60 -13.49
CA GLY A 171 -14.65 -20.76 -12.68
C GLY A 171 -13.14 -20.95 -12.57
N GLY A 172 -12.34 -19.96 -12.98
CA GLY A 172 -10.89 -19.96 -12.86
C GLY A 172 -10.42 -19.60 -11.44
N PRO A 173 -9.11 -19.72 -11.16
CA PRO A 173 -8.55 -19.52 -9.83
C PRO A 173 -8.17 -18.06 -9.50
N LEU A 174 -8.13 -17.15 -10.48
CA LEU A 174 -7.63 -15.81 -10.30
C LEU A 174 -8.73 -14.83 -9.86
N THR A 175 -8.40 -13.99 -8.90
CA THR A 175 -9.26 -12.89 -8.46
C THR A 175 -9.31 -11.77 -9.50
N GLU A 176 -10.31 -10.90 -9.42
CA GLU A 176 -10.43 -9.72 -10.27
C GLU A 176 -9.17 -8.85 -10.26
N GLN A 177 -8.61 -8.60 -9.07
CA GLN A 177 -7.36 -7.86 -8.94
C GLN A 177 -6.18 -8.53 -9.66
N GLN A 178 -6.09 -9.84 -9.62
CA GLN A 178 -5.03 -10.58 -10.32
C GLN A 178 -5.19 -10.53 -11.84
N ILE A 179 -6.43 -10.52 -12.34
CA ILE A 179 -6.73 -10.29 -13.77
C ILE A 179 -6.30 -8.86 -14.16
N ASP A 180 -6.60 -7.85 -13.33
CA ASP A 180 -6.15 -6.47 -13.55
C ASP A 180 -4.62 -6.37 -13.62
N GLN A 181 -3.93 -7.01 -12.70
CA GLN A 181 -2.47 -7.06 -12.66
C GLN A 181 -1.86 -7.67 -13.93
N ILE A 182 -2.47 -8.74 -14.46
CA ILE A 182 -2.04 -9.32 -15.75
C ILE A 182 -2.25 -8.33 -16.89
N ILE A 183 -3.40 -7.65 -16.94
CA ILE A 183 -3.72 -6.68 -18.00
C ILE A 183 -2.73 -5.52 -17.97
N ASP A 184 -2.42 -4.99 -16.79
CA ASP A 184 -1.44 -3.91 -16.62
C ASP A 184 -0.02 -4.34 -17.00
N TYR A 185 0.35 -5.59 -16.68
CA TYR A 185 1.62 -6.16 -17.15
C TYR A 185 1.67 -6.27 -18.68
N LEU A 186 0.58 -6.66 -19.34
CA LEU A 186 0.52 -6.73 -20.80
C LEU A 186 0.52 -5.35 -21.47
N TRP A 187 0.17 -4.29 -20.72
CA TRP A 187 0.20 -2.90 -21.19
C TRP A 187 1.61 -2.27 -21.05
N SER A 188 2.44 -2.75 -20.13
CA SER A 188 3.76 -2.18 -19.82
C SER A 188 4.82 -2.56 -20.85
#